data_9129c0d3160f79e76db28c15865f2038
#
_entry.id   9129c0d3160f79e76db28c15865f2038
#
_cell.length_a   1.000
_cell.length_b   1.000
_cell.length_c   1.000
_cell.angle_alpha   90.00
_cell.angle_beta   90.00
_cell.angle_gamma   90.00
#
_symmetry.space_group_name_H-M   'P 1'
#
loop_
_entity.id
_entity.type
_entity.pdbx_description
1 polymer ?
#
loop_
_entity_poly.entity_id
_entity_poly.type
_entity_poly.pdbx_seq_one_letter_code
_entity_poly.pdbx_strand_id
1 'polypeptide(L)'
;TCALPIYDLFELIHYKPLTETVSKTPLLIVPPWINKFYNLDLQPRNSFVKFAVEQGISTFIISWVNPGKEHTEVNFTDYIEKGFFEASKVVKAITEQEKINCIGYCIGGTLLATALSYLCKKGENFVNSATFFTTLTDFEDPGDLSLFITDEYLDEINRQIEKVGYMEGSFLAQTFSFLRSNDLVYGPAVRSYLMGKKPPRFDLLYWNGDSTNLPGKMALEYLNNFYKENQLSRGELTLIGERLSLKYIDIPIFVVATHTDHIAPWRSSFYGLNKSSGNKRFVLAGSGHIAGIINPAYSKKYGYWTNSKSFSDPDDWFKTADRHEGSWWPYWSTWIKARSSSHEKAYVPGSHKDYPSLGLAPGKYVMKNYK
;
A
#
# COMPACT_ATOMS: atom_id res chain seq x y z
N THR A 1 7.63 13.70 -14.63
CA THR A 1 6.55 12.78 -14.24
C THR A 1 5.38 12.96 -15.19
N CYS A 2 4.85 11.90 -15.76
CA CYS A 2 3.69 11.96 -16.63
C CYS A 2 2.64 10.94 -16.17
N ALA A 3 1.34 11.26 -16.37
CA ALA A 3 0.28 10.31 -16.30
C ALA A 3 0.25 9.52 -17.62
N LEU A 4 0.29 8.21 -17.51
CA LEU A 4 0.16 7.24 -18.59
C LEU A 4 -1.26 6.69 -18.54
N PRO A 5 -1.64 5.70 -19.37
CA PRO A 5 -3.03 5.46 -19.72
C PRO A 5 -4.00 5.61 -18.55
N ILE A 6 -5.15 6.20 -18.85
CA ILE A 6 -6.26 6.37 -17.93
C ILE A 6 -7.19 5.19 -18.17
N TYR A 7 -7.42 4.40 -17.13
CA TYR A 7 -8.41 3.33 -17.07
C TYR A 7 -9.56 3.75 -16.15
N ASP A 8 -10.67 3.05 -16.19
CA ASP A 8 -11.83 3.36 -15.35
C ASP A 8 -11.49 3.38 -13.86
N LEU A 9 -10.58 2.48 -13.42
CA LEU A 9 -10.21 2.34 -12.00
C LEU A 9 -8.95 3.09 -11.61
N PHE A 10 -8.05 3.43 -12.54
CA PHE A 10 -6.78 4.04 -12.19
C PHE A 10 -6.14 4.84 -13.32
N GLU A 11 -5.26 5.74 -12.94
CA GLU A 11 -4.21 6.33 -13.78
C GLU A 11 -2.87 5.73 -13.36
N LEU A 12 -2.00 5.41 -14.31
CA LEU A 12 -0.63 5.00 -14.01
C LEU A 12 0.29 6.21 -14.10
N ILE A 13 1.09 6.45 -13.08
CA ILE A 13 2.06 7.53 -13.05
C ILE A 13 3.46 6.94 -13.20
N HIS A 14 4.21 7.39 -14.22
CA HIS A 14 5.62 7.08 -14.43
C HIS A 14 6.48 8.26 -13.99
N TYR A 15 7.38 8.05 -13.05
CA TYR A 15 8.28 9.09 -12.55
C TYR A 15 9.49 9.25 -13.44
N LYS A 16 9.82 10.53 -13.76
CA LYS A 16 11.02 10.86 -14.54
C LYS A 16 12.26 10.39 -13.78
N PRO A 17 13.15 9.63 -14.42
CA PRO A 17 14.42 9.23 -13.84
C PRO A 17 15.27 10.44 -13.42
N LEU A 18 16.02 10.29 -12.34
CA LEU A 18 17.01 11.28 -11.86
C LEU A 18 18.45 10.80 -12.08
N THR A 19 18.62 9.63 -12.68
CA THR A 19 19.90 9.02 -13.03
C THR A 19 19.95 8.70 -14.52
N GLU A 20 21.13 8.66 -15.12
CA GLU A 20 21.30 8.32 -16.55
C GLU A 20 20.97 6.86 -16.85
N THR A 21 21.23 6.00 -15.86
CA THR A 21 20.92 4.58 -15.93
C THR A 21 20.00 4.18 -14.78
N VAL A 22 19.15 3.20 -15.01
CA VAL A 22 18.21 2.64 -14.02
C VAL A 22 18.39 1.14 -13.89
N SER A 23 17.96 0.60 -12.76
CA SER A 23 17.83 -0.84 -12.57
C SER A 23 16.92 -1.43 -13.64
N LYS A 24 17.35 -2.50 -14.28
CA LYS A 24 16.60 -3.15 -15.38
C LYS A 24 15.20 -3.59 -14.95
N THR A 25 15.05 -4.12 -13.74
CA THR A 25 13.75 -4.51 -13.20
C THR A 25 13.02 -3.29 -12.64
N PRO A 26 11.91 -2.82 -13.24
CA PRO A 26 11.16 -1.65 -12.79
C PRO A 26 10.39 -1.94 -11.52
N LEU A 27 9.94 -0.88 -10.86
CA LEU A 27 9.14 -0.90 -9.65
C LEU A 27 7.74 -0.39 -9.92
N LEU A 28 6.72 -1.21 -9.59
CA LEU A 28 5.32 -0.81 -9.55
C LEU A 28 4.85 -0.70 -8.09
N ILE A 29 4.35 0.48 -7.70
CA ILE A 29 3.78 0.72 -6.38
C ILE A 29 2.25 0.62 -6.47
N VAL A 30 1.68 -0.22 -5.62
CA VAL A 30 0.24 -0.43 -5.42
C VAL A 30 -0.14 0.23 -4.08
N PRO A 31 -0.51 1.51 -4.08
CA PRO A 31 -0.84 2.25 -2.86
C PRO A 31 -2.25 1.87 -2.36
N PRO A 32 -2.60 2.25 -1.12
CA PRO A 32 -3.98 2.15 -0.68
C PRO A 32 -4.89 3.06 -1.51
N TRP A 33 -6.20 2.73 -1.50
CA TRP A 33 -7.27 3.54 -2.10
C TRP A 33 -8.33 4.00 -1.08
N ILE A 34 -8.04 3.85 0.21
CA ILE A 34 -8.79 4.49 1.31
C ILE A 34 -8.43 5.97 1.41
N ASN A 35 -7.15 6.27 1.14
CA ASN A 35 -6.63 7.62 0.91
C ASN A 35 -5.81 7.62 -0.38
N LYS A 36 -5.54 8.80 -0.92
CA LYS A 36 -4.83 8.96 -2.19
C LYS A 36 -3.34 8.62 -2.08
N PHE A 37 -2.74 8.23 -3.17
CA PHE A 37 -1.37 7.68 -3.26
C PHE A 37 -0.26 8.62 -2.77
N TYR A 38 -0.50 9.93 -2.77
CA TYR A 38 0.56 10.93 -2.63
C TYR A 38 1.15 11.06 -1.23
N ASN A 39 0.71 10.29 -0.25
CA ASN A 39 1.44 10.17 1.02
C ASN A 39 2.87 9.66 0.83
N LEU A 40 3.12 8.86 -0.22
CA LEU A 40 4.47 8.42 -0.61
C LEU A 40 5.26 9.49 -1.35
N ASP A 41 4.63 10.61 -1.72
CA ASP A 41 5.22 11.71 -2.50
C ASP A 41 4.68 13.09 -2.07
N LEU A 42 4.61 13.36 -0.76
CA LEU A 42 4.04 14.58 -0.20
C LEU A 42 4.86 15.82 -0.52
N GLN A 43 6.16 15.76 -0.30
CA GLN A 43 7.14 16.84 -0.55
C GLN A 43 8.49 16.24 -0.92
N PRO A 44 9.33 16.95 -1.68
CA PRO A 44 10.65 16.44 -2.07
C PRO A 44 11.53 15.94 -0.93
N ARG A 45 11.36 16.52 0.26
CA ARG A 45 12.15 16.15 1.46
C ARG A 45 11.68 14.85 2.11
N ASN A 46 10.42 14.45 1.95
CA ASN A 46 9.85 13.26 2.58
C ASN A 46 9.19 12.30 1.57
N SER A 47 9.55 12.41 0.30
CA SER A 47 9.08 11.53 -0.77
C SER A 47 9.88 10.23 -0.79
N PHE A 48 9.19 9.12 -0.53
CA PHE A 48 9.74 7.79 -0.74
C PHE A 48 9.96 7.51 -2.23
N VAL A 49 9.05 7.97 -3.07
CA VAL A 49 9.16 7.82 -4.53
C VAL A 49 10.40 8.53 -5.06
N LYS A 50 10.63 9.78 -4.65
CA LYS A 50 11.85 10.51 -5.02
C LYS A 50 13.10 9.75 -4.58
N PHE A 51 13.12 9.23 -3.35
CA PHE A 51 14.23 8.41 -2.86
C PHE A 51 14.46 7.20 -3.76
N ALA A 52 13.41 6.45 -4.14
CA ALA A 52 13.53 5.30 -5.02
C ALA A 52 14.13 5.68 -6.39
N VAL A 53 13.64 6.77 -6.99
CA VAL A 53 14.13 7.28 -8.28
C VAL A 53 15.60 7.75 -8.17
N GLU A 54 16.00 8.42 -7.09
CA GLU A 54 17.39 8.80 -6.81
C GLU A 54 18.32 7.59 -6.65
N GLN A 55 17.76 6.43 -6.27
CA GLN A 55 18.49 5.17 -6.23
C GLN A 55 18.64 4.49 -7.59
N GLY A 56 18.19 5.13 -8.67
CA GLY A 56 18.21 4.56 -10.01
C GLY A 56 17.17 3.46 -10.24
N ILE A 57 16.02 3.55 -9.59
CA ILE A 57 14.92 2.60 -9.77
C ILE A 57 13.84 3.25 -10.65
N SER A 58 13.56 2.65 -11.82
CA SER A 58 12.43 3.07 -12.66
C SER A 58 11.12 2.83 -11.93
N THR A 59 10.42 3.90 -11.54
CA THR A 59 9.31 3.82 -10.59
C THR A 59 8.00 4.25 -11.22
N PHE A 60 7.00 3.40 -11.04
CA PHE A 60 5.60 3.60 -11.41
C PHE A 60 4.71 3.50 -10.19
N ILE A 61 3.62 4.27 -10.15
CA ILE A 61 2.63 4.19 -9.09
C ILE A 61 1.22 4.26 -9.66
N ILE A 62 0.33 3.45 -9.10
CA ILE A 62 -1.09 3.49 -9.41
C ILE A 62 -1.72 4.70 -8.69
N SER A 63 -2.46 5.51 -9.40
CA SER A 63 -3.34 6.54 -8.86
C SER A 63 -4.78 6.08 -9.03
N TRP A 64 -5.37 5.54 -7.97
CA TRP A 64 -6.72 5.00 -8.01
C TRP A 64 -7.76 6.10 -8.22
N VAL A 65 -8.84 5.76 -8.92
CA VAL A 65 -10.01 6.64 -9.03
C VAL A 65 -10.64 6.84 -7.65
N ASN A 66 -11.21 8.02 -7.42
CA ASN A 66 -12.15 8.19 -6.31
C ASN A 66 -13.54 7.78 -6.81
N PRO A 67 -14.08 6.60 -6.39
CA PRO A 67 -15.26 6.02 -7.00
C PRO A 67 -16.53 6.79 -6.65
N GLY A 68 -17.44 6.86 -7.62
CA GLY A 68 -18.80 7.32 -7.49
C GLY A 68 -19.81 6.19 -7.72
N LYS A 69 -21.06 6.55 -7.93
CA LYS A 69 -22.17 5.60 -8.15
C LYS A 69 -21.94 4.69 -9.37
N GLU A 70 -21.20 5.16 -10.36
CA GLU A 70 -20.84 4.40 -11.56
C GLU A 70 -19.95 3.18 -11.25
N HIS A 71 -19.33 3.14 -10.07
CA HIS A 71 -18.45 2.06 -9.63
C HIS A 71 -19.09 1.10 -8.62
N THR A 72 -20.42 1.16 -8.42
CA THR A 72 -21.14 0.35 -7.41
C THR A 72 -20.81 -1.14 -7.50
N GLU A 73 -20.74 -1.70 -8.72
CA GLU A 73 -20.51 -3.11 -8.98
C GLU A 73 -19.04 -3.52 -9.00
N VAL A 74 -18.12 -2.57 -8.88
CA VAL A 74 -16.69 -2.87 -8.83
C VAL A 74 -16.39 -3.65 -7.55
N ASN A 75 -15.74 -4.81 -7.72
CA ASN A 75 -15.42 -5.73 -6.64
C ASN A 75 -13.90 -5.83 -6.41
N PHE A 76 -13.48 -6.65 -5.43
CA PHE A 76 -12.07 -6.82 -5.11
C PHE A 76 -11.28 -7.49 -6.26
N THR A 77 -11.92 -8.40 -6.99
CA THR A 77 -11.32 -9.03 -8.19
C THR A 77 -11.04 -8.01 -9.29
N ASP A 78 -11.92 -7.02 -9.49
CA ASP A 78 -11.69 -5.95 -10.47
C ASP A 78 -10.43 -5.14 -10.18
N TYR A 79 -10.14 -4.87 -8.89
CA TYR A 79 -8.90 -4.20 -8.48
C TYR A 79 -7.66 -5.04 -8.80
N ILE A 80 -7.75 -6.38 -8.77
CA ILE A 80 -6.67 -7.28 -9.20
C ILE A 80 -6.55 -7.27 -10.73
N GLU A 81 -7.62 -7.62 -11.44
CA GLU A 81 -7.58 -7.85 -12.89
C GLU A 81 -7.47 -6.55 -13.69
N LYS A 82 -8.40 -5.61 -13.45
CA LYS A 82 -8.47 -4.32 -14.16
C LYS A 82 -7.56 -3.26 -13.57
N GLY A 83 -7.04 -3.48 -12.36
CA GLY A 83 -6.09 -2.61 -11.68
C GLY A 83 -4.67 -3.13 -11.79
N PHE A 84 -4.26 -4.02 -10.88
CA PHE A 84 -2.87 -4.47 -10.75
C PHE A 84 -2.34 -5.18 -11.98
N PHE A 85 -3.10 -6.11 -12.60
CA PHE A 85 -2.63 -6.84 -13.78
C PHE A 85 -2.48 -5.92 -14.98
N GLU A 86 -3.45 -5.03 -15.23
CA GLU A 86 -3.34 -4.05 -16.33
C GLU A 86 -2.19 -3.06 -16.10
N ALA A 87 -2.01 -2.55 -14.89
CA ALA A 87 -0.86 -1.70 -14.57
C ALA A 87 0.46 -2.43 -14.80
N SER A 88 0.57 -3.68 -14.38
CA SER A 88 1.76 -4.52 -14.56
C SER A 88 2.07 -4.75 -16.05
N LYS A 89 1.05 -4.99 -16.86
CA LYS A 89 1.17 -5.15 -18.32
C LYS A 89 1.73 -3.88 -18.97
N VAL A 90 1.23 -2.72 -18.59
CA VAL A 90 1.71 -1.43 -19.09
C VAL A 90 3.17 -1.19 -18.68
N VAL A 91 3.53 -1.43 -17.40
CA VAL A 91 4.90 -1.28 -16.92
C VAL A 91 5.86 -2.18 -17.69
N LYS A 92 5.50 -3.45 -17.88
CA LYS A 92 6.31 -4.41 -18.65
C LYS A 92 6.48 -3.96 -20.12
N ALA A 93 5.42 -3.48 -20.75
CA ALA A 93 5.48 -3.00 -22.13
C ALA A 93 6.37 -1.76 -22.27
N ILE A 94 6.23 -0.75 -21.39
CA ILE A 94 7.04 0.48 -21.42
C ILE A 94 8.52 0.20 -21.20
N THR A 95 8.83 -0.73 -20.31
CA THR A 95 10.21 -1.05 -19.92
C THR A 95 10.80 -2.22 -20.70
N GLU A 96 10.03 -2.86 -21.56
CA GLU A 96 10.43 -4.06 -22.31
C GLU A 96 10.99 -5.16 -21.40
N GLN A 97 10.47 -5.23 -20.16
CA GLN A 97 10.92 -6.19 -19.15
C GLN A 97 9.83 -7.24 -18.87
N GLU A 98 10.25 -8.50 -18.77
CA GLU A 98 9.36 -9.60 -18.42
C GLU A 98 9.01 -9.63 -16.93
N LYS A 99 9.85 -9.04 -16.09
CA LYS A 99 9.69 -9.06 -14.63
C LYS A 99 9.67 -7.65 -14.05
N ILE A 100 8.86 -7.48 -13.00
CA ILE A 100 8.75 -6.24 -12.23
C ILE A 100 8.95 -6.52 -10.75
N ASN A 101 9.42 -5.55 -10.00
CA ASN A 101 9.33 -5.52 -8.54
C ASN A 101 8.06 -4.77 -8.13
N CYS A 102 7.43 -5.18 -7.05
CA CYS A 102 6.20 -4.54 -6.58
C CYS A 102 6.33 -4.04 -5.15
N ILE A 103 5.62 -2.95 -4.84
CA ILE A 103 5.34 -2.53 -3.45
C ILE A 103 3.83 -2.52 -3.28
N GLY A 104 3.31 -3.15 -2.21
CA GLY A 104 1.94 -2.99 -1.75
C GLY A 104 1.91 -2.26 -0.41
N TYR A 105 1.05 -1.25 -0.28
CA TYR A 105 0.94 -0.48 0.95
C TYR A 105 -0.49 -0.60 1.52
N CYS A 106 -0.60 -0.99 2.80
CA CYS A 106 -1.86 -1.15 3.52
C CYS A 106 -2.82 -2.10 2.75
N ILE A 107 -4.05 -1.70 2.43
CA ILE A 107 -4.99 -2.47 1.60
C ILE A 107 -4.41 -2.81 0.20
N GLY A 108 -3.58 -1.92 -0.37
CA GLY A 108 -2.83 -2.22 -1.61
C GLY A 108 -1.85 -3.38 -1.44
N GLY A 109 -1.32 -3.58 -0.22
CA GLY A 109 -0.53 -4.75 0.11
C GLY A 109 -1.37 -6.01 0.23
N THR A 110 -2.56 -5.94 0.83
CA THR A 110 -3.51 -7.07 0.87
C THR A 110 -3.91 -7.49 -0.55
N LEU A 111 -4.18 -6.51 -1.43
CA LEU A 111 -4.45 -6.74 -2.85
C LEU A 111 -3.26 -7.45 -3.52
N LEU A 112 -2.05 -6.93 -3.33
CA LEU A 112 -0.83 -7.52 -3.92
C LEU A 112 -0.60 -8.94 -3.42
N ALA A 113 -0.77 -9.23 -2.12
CA ALA A 113 -0.62 -10.57 -1.57
C ALA A 113 -1.65 -11.54 -2.16
N THR A 114 -2.89 -11.10 -2.33
CA THR A 114 -3.95 -11.87 -2.96
C THR A 114 -3.62 -12.18 -4.44
N ALA A 115 -3.21 -11.16 -5.19
CA ALA A 115 -2.78 -11.31 -6.59
C ALA A 115 -1.56 -12.25 -6.73
N LEU A 116 -0.57 -12.12 -5.85
CA LEU A 116 0.60 -13.00 -5.82
C LEU A 116 0.22 -14.45 -5.51
N SER A 117 -0.72 -14.66 -4.57
CA SER A 117 -1.23 -16.01 -4.28
C SER A 117 -1.82 -16.67 -5.52
N TYR A 118 -2.56 -15.90 -6.34
CA TYR A 118 -3.10 -16.36 -7.62
C TYR A 118 -1.99 -16.64 -8.64
N LEU A 119 -1.10 -15.66 -8.88
CA LEU A 119 -0.03 -15.76 -9.87
C LEU A 119 0.89 -16.96 -9.61
N CYS A 120 1.40 -17.09 -8.38
CA CYS A 120 2.30 -18.19 -8.01
C CYS A 120 1.59 -19.55 -8.11
N LYS A 121 0.32 -19.64 -7.73
CA LYS A 121 -0.49 -20.86 -7.91
C LYS A 121 -0.64 -21.25 -9.39
N LYS A 122 -0.76 -20.24 -10.29
CA LYS A 122 -0.85 -20.46 -11.76
C LYS A 122 0.50 -20.68 -12.42
N GLY A 123 1.61 -20.52 -11.71
CA GLY A 123 2.95 -20.57 -12.29
C GLY A 123 3.32 -19.33 -13.09
N GLU A 124 2.56 -18.24 -12.93
CA GLU A 124 2.87 -16.95 -13.53
C GLU A 124 3.89 -16.20 -12.67
N ASN A 125 5.06 -15.94 -13.21
CA ASN A 125 6.22 -15.46 -12.44
C ASN A 125 6.75 -14.10 -12.90
N PHE A 126 5.90 -13.21 -13.37
CA PHE A 126 6.32 -11.87 -13.80
C PHE A 126 6.66 -10.93 -12.62
N VAL A 127 6.23 -11.24 -11.39
CA VAL A 127 6.65 -10.48 -10.22
C VAL A 127 7.94 -11.08 -9.65
N ASN A 128 9.03 -10.32 -9.73
CA ASN A 128 10.36 -10.74 -9.30
C ASN A 128 10.54 -10.70 -7.78
N SER A 129 9.99 -9.69 -7.14
CA SER A 129 9.96 -9.54 -5.68
C SER A 129 8.84 -8.61 -5.23
N ALA A 130 8.39 -8.75 -4.00
CA ALA A 130 7.37 -7.89 -3.43
C ALA A 130 7.82 -7.26 -2.10
N THR A 131 7.46 -6.00 -1.91
CA THR A 131 7.62 -5.27 -0.65
C THR A 131 6.23 -4.95 -0.09
N PHE A 132 6.04 -5.14 1.20
CA PHE A 132 4.79 -4.84 1.89
C PHE A 132 5.00 -3.77 2.96
N PHE A 133 4.27 -2.68 2.89
CA PHE A 133 4.28 -1.61 3.88
C PHE A 133 3.01 -1.69 4.72
N THR A 134 3.16 -1.85 6.03
CA THR A 134 2.06 -1.86 7.02
C THR A 134 0.81 -2.57 6.48
N THR A 135 0.99 -3.83 6.10
CA THR A 135 -0.01 -4.64 5.39
C THR A 135 -0.55 -5.74 6.28
N LEU A 136 -1.87 -5.88 6.36
CA LEU A 136 -2.53 -7.06 6.91
C LEU A 136 -2.81 -8.08 5.79
N THR A 137 -2.43 -9.31 6.06
CA THR A 137 -2.80 -10.50 5.27
C THR A 137 -3.31 -11.62 6.17
N ASP A 138 -3.18 -11.44 7.47
CA ASP A 138 -3.83 -12.20 8.53
C ASP A 138 -4.64 -11.22 9.39
N PHE A 139 -5.92 -11.45 9.48
CA PHE A 139 -6.89 -10.60 10.17
C PHE A 139 -7.42 -11.26 11.46
N GLU A 140 -6.66 -12.20 12.05
CA GLU A 140 -7.03 -12.79 13.34
C GLU A 140 -7.04 -11.75 14.45
N ASP A 141 -6.08 -10.82 14.42
CA ASP A 141 -6.06 -9.60 15.24
C ASP A 141 -5.89 -8.39 14.31
N PRO A 142 -7.00 -7.81 13.80
CA PRO A 142 -6.93 -6.67 12.88
C PRO A 142 -6.79 -5.32 13.63
N GLY A 143 -6.45 -5.34 14.90
CA GLY A 143 -6.31 -4.15 15.73
C GLY A 143 -7.64 -3.48 16.08
N ASP A 144 -7.60 -2.18 16.28
CA ASP A 144 -8.75 -1.39 16.76
C ASP A 144 -9.95 -1.42 15.81
N LEU A 145 -9.74 -1.74 14.54
CA LEU A 145 -10.82 -1.86 13.56
C LEU A 145 -11.76 -3.04 13.85
N SER A 146 -11.31 -4.05 14.61
CA SER A 146 -12.17 -5.18 15.03
C SER A 146 -13.45 -4.74 15.74
N LEU A 147 -13.42 -3.60 16.44
CA LEU A 147 -14.57 -3.04 17.14
C LEU A 147 -15.74 -2.66 16.20
N PHE A 148 -15.46 -2.49 14.92
CA PHE A 148 -16.42 -2.10 13.88
C PHE A 148 -16.77 -3.25 12.91
N ILE A 149 -16.34 -4.47 13.22
CA ILE A 149 -16.63 -5.66 12.39
C ILE A 149 -17.64 -6.55 13.13
N THR A 150 -18.78 -5.99 13.48
CA THR A 150 -19.93 -6.74 14.00
C THR A 150 -21.00 -6.88 12.91
N ASP A 151 -21.88 -7.88 13.05
CA ASP A 151 -22.93 -8.11 12.06
C ASP A 151 -23.86 -6.90 11.95
N GLU A 152 -24.24 -6.29 13.07
CA GLU A 152 -25.11 -5.12 13.10
C GLU A 152 -24.48 -3.92 12.39
N TYR A 153 -23.16 -3.76 12.54
CA TYR A 153 -22.45 -2.65 11.93
C TYR A 153 -22.25 -2.87 10.42
N LEU A 154 -21.97 -4.10 10.02
CA LEU A 154 -21.89 -4.48 8.60
C LEU A 154 -23.24 -4.33 7.90
N ASP A 155 -24.34 -4.67 8.56
CA ASP A 155 -25.70 -4.46 8.05
C ASP A 155 -26.03 -2.97 7.86
N GLU A 156 -25.56 -2.09 8.78
CA GLU A 156 -25.74 -0.65 8.63
C GLU A 156 -24.92 -0.10 7.46
N ILE A 157 -23.65 -0.55 7.32
CA ILE A 157 -22.82 -0.20 6.16
C ILE A 157 -23.51 -0.65 4.87
N ASN A 158 -24.03 -1.88 4.82
CA ASN A 158 -24.72 -2.39 3.64
C ASN A 158 -25.94 -1.53 3.28
N ARG A 159 -26.78 -1.18 4.28
CA ARG A 159 -27.93 -0.28 4.07
C ARG A 159 -27.55 1.10 3.53
N GLN A 160 -26.41 1.65 3.94
CA GLN A 160 -25.89 2.91 3.40
C GLN A 160 -25.40 2.74 1.96
N ILE A 161 -24.66 1.67 1.68
CA ILE A 161 -24.17 1.35 0.33
C ILE A 161 -25.35 1.14 -0.64
N GLU A 162 -26.41 0.45 -0.25
CA GLU A 162 -27.61 0.25 -1.07
C GLU A 162 -28.26 1.57 -1.53
N LYS A 163 -28.15 2.64 -0.75
CA LYS A 163 -28.73 3.94 -1.08
C LYS A 163 -27.88 4.73 -2.09
N VAL A 164 -26.56 4.68 -1.97
CA VAL A 164 -25.65 5.54 -2.72
C VAL A 164 -24.73 4.80 -3.69
N GLY A 165 -24.54 3.50 -3.50
CA GLY A 165 -23.72 2.62 -4.34
C GLY A 165 -22.25 2.50 -3.92
N TYR A 166 -21.83 3.24 -2.89
CA TYR A 166 -20.45 3.23 -2.39
C TYR A 166 -20.41 3.49 -0.87
N MET A 167 -19.33 3.11 -0.22
CA MET A 167 -19.04 3.51 1.14
C MET A 167 -18.33 4.86 1.12
N GLU A 168 -18.90 5.86 1.79
CA GLU A 168 -18.33 7.21 1.80
C GLU A 168 -16.99 7.26 2.55
N GLY A 169 -16.03 7.99 1.97
CA GLY A 169 -14.72 8.22 2.61
C GLY A 169 -14.81 8.93 3.96
N SER A 170 -15.85 9.76 4.15
CA SER A 170 -16.17 10.41 5.43
C SER A 170 -16.39 9.41 6.57
N PHE A 171 -17.02 8.27 6.28
CA PHE A 171 -17.27 7.21 7.23
C PHE A 171 -15.98 6.59 7.77
N LEU A 172 -15.06 6.23 6.88
CA LEU A 172 -13.74 5.72 7.27
C LEU A 172 -12.92 6.77 8.03
N ALA A 173 -12.93 8.03 7.56
CA ALA A 173 -12.24 9.12 8.23
C ALA A 173 -12.77 9.36 9.66
N GLN A 174 -14.09 9.25 9.86
CA GLN A 174 -14.71 9.34 11.19
C GLN A 174 -14.32 8.15 12.07
N THR A 175 -14.35 6.92 11.54
CA THR A 175 -13.92 5.71 12.25
C THR A 175 -12.47 5.83 12.75
N PHE A 176 -11.53 6.21 11.87
CA PHE A 176 -10.13 6.44 12.26
C PHE A 176 -9.97 7.59 13.25
N SER A 177 -10.75 8.66 13.11
CA SER A 177 -10.72 9.79 14.06
C SER A 177 -11.25 9.39 15.43
N PHE A 178 -12.27 8.54 15.49
CA PHE A 178 -12.82 8.01 16.73
C PHE A 178 -11.81 7.11 17.46
N LEU A 179 -11.15 6.19 16.74
CA LEU A 179 -10.12 5.30 17.28
C LEU A 179 -8.90 6.08 17.84
N ARG A 180 -8.60 7.25 17.29
CA ARG A 180 -7.51 8.13 17.73
C ARG A 180 -8.04 9.48 18.23
N SER A 181 -9.19 9.48 18.90
CA SER A 181 -9.85 10.71 19.35
C SER A 181 -8.98 11.60 20.22
N ASN A 182 -8.14 11.03 21.08
CA ASN A 182 -7.19 11.80 21.88
C ASN A 182 -6.18 12.57 21.04
N ASP A 183 -5.64 11.97 19.99
CA ASP A 183 -4.59 12.55 19.14
C ASP A 183 -5.16 13.47 18.06
N LEU A 184 -6.31 13.09 17.47
CA LEU A 184 -6.88 13.75 16.30
C LEU A 184 -7.99 14.76 16.63
N VAL A 185 -8.66 14.61 17.78
CA VAL A 185 -9.78 15.47 18.20
C VAL A 185 -9.48 16.22 19.48
N TYR A 186 -9.34 15.51 20.60
CA TYR A 186 -9.23 16.15 21.92
C TYR A 186 -7.89 16.88 22.09
N GLY A 187 -6.77 16.29 21.73
CA GLY A 187 -5.46 16.92 21.83
C GLY A 187 -5.35 18.23 21.02
N PRO A 188 -5.71 18.26 19.74
CA PRO A 188 -5.84 19.49 18.95
C PRO A 188 -6.80 20.50 19.55
N ALA A 189 -7.98 20.08 20.03
CA ALA A 189 -8.97 20.95 20.65
C ALA A 189 -8.42 21.63 21.92
N VAL A 190 -7.82 20.85 22.83
CA VAL A 190 -7.18 21.39 24.04
C VAL A 190 -6.09 22.40 23.68
N ARG A 191 -5.20 22.05 22.76
CA ARG A 191 -4.10 22.95 22.36
C ARG A 191 -4.61 24.24 21.73
N SER A 192 -5.63 24.15 20.85
CA SER A 192 -6.12 25.31 20.12
C SER A 192 -7.06 26.19 20.96
N TYR A 193 -8.08 25.58 21.58
CA TYR A 193 -9.11 26.34 22.30
C TYR A 193 -8.72 26.67 23.74
N LEU A 194 -8.11 25.73 24.48
CA LEU A 194 -7.76 25.97 25.87
C LEU A 194 -6.38 26.59 26.05
N MET A 195 -5.41 26.25 25.19
CA MET A 195 -4.05 26.77 25.29
C MET A 195 -3.73 27.91 24.31
N GLY A 196 -4.67 28.27 23.42
CA GLY A 196 -4.49 29.34 22.42
C GLY A 196 -3.37 29.10 21.41
N LYS A 197 -2.91 27.86 21.26
CA LYS A 197 -1.85 27.50 20.31
C LYS A 197 -2.42 27.32 18.91
N LYS A 198 -1.78 27.91 17.91
CA LYS A 198 -2.17 27.66 16.51
C LYS A 198 -1.99 26.18 16.16
N PRO A 199 -2.96 25.56 15.46
CA PRO A 199 -2.81 24.19 14.97
C PRO A 199 -1.52 24.08 14.13
N PRO A 200 -0.74 22.99 14.27
CA PRO A 200 0.41 22.77 13.43
C PRO A 200 -0.06 22.58 12.00
N ARG A 201 0.54 23.32 11.06
CA ARG A 201 0.29 23.14 9.63
C ARG A 201 1.35 22.18 9.11
N PHE A 202 0.93 20.97 8.71
CA PHE A 202 1.81 20.02 8.02
C PHE A 202 1.02 19.25 6.94
N ASP A 203 1.72 18.89 5.90
CA ASP A 203 1.24 18.28 4.66
C ASP A 203 0.44 16.99 4.89
N LEU A 204 0.85 16.17 5.84
CA LEU A 204 0.18 14.93 6.16
C LEU A 204 -1.25 15.12 6.69
N LEU A 205 -1.53 16.25 7.37
CA LEU A 205 -2.90 16.57 7.82
C LEU A 205 -3.83 16.80 6.62
N TYR A 206 -3.34 17.48 5.58
CA TYR A 206 -4.10 17.68 4.35
C TYR A 206 -4.42 16.34 3.70
N TRP A 207 -3.41 15.48 3.53
CA TRP A 207 -3.59 14.15 2.95
C TRP A 207 -4.56 13.28 3.78
N ASN A 208 -4.48 13.32 5.09
CA ASN A 208 -5.37 12.56 5.97
C ASN A 208 -6.85 12.99 5.84
N GLY A 209 -7.10 14.26 5.52
CA GLY A 209 -8.43 14.80 5.24
C GLY A 209 -8.90 14.58 3.80
N ASP A 210 -8.04 14.08 2.90
CA ASP A 210 -8.33 13.85 1.48
C ASP A 210 -8.66 12.36 1.25
N SER A 211 -9.68 11.87 1.96
CA SER A 211 -10.17 10.50 1.86
C SER A 211 -10.91 10.23 0.56
N THR A 212 -11.02 8.97 0.20
CA THR A 212 -11.71 8.48 -0.99
C THR A 212 -12.89 7.59 -0.60
N ASN A 213 -13.90 7.53 -1.45
CA ASN A 213 -14.95 6.54 -1.33
C ASN A 213 -14.42 5.14 -1.67
N LEU A 214 -15.16 4.10 -1.31
CA LEU A 214 -14.91 2.73 -1.74
C LEU A 214 -16.12 2.21 -2.51
N PRO A 215 -15.94 1.51 -3.66
CA PRO A 215 -17.05 0.84 -4.34
C PRO A 215 -17.78 -0.06 -3.36
N GLY A 216 -19.11 -0.01 -3.38
CA GLY A 216 -19.91 -0.69 -2.36
C GLY A 216 -19.66 -2.18 -2.28
N LYS A 217 -19.65 -2.86 -3.43
CA LYS A 217 -19.40 -4.30 -3.52
C LYS A 217 -18.00 -4.67 -3.03
N MET A 218 -16.97 -3.93 -3.46
CA MET A 218 -15.58 -4.14 -3.00
C MET A 218 -15.46 -3.95 -1.48
N ALA A 219 -16.07 -2.90 -0.92
CA ALA A 219 -16.02 -2.62 0.51
C ALA A 219 -16.63 -3.76 1.33
N LEU A 220 -17.81 -4.26 0.94
CA LEU A 220 -18.46 -5.39 1.62
C LEU A 220 -17.66 -6.68 1.49
N GLU A 221 -17.11 -6.99 0.31
CA GLU A 221 -16.24 -8.15 0.11
C GLU A 221 -14.99 -8.06 1.01
N TYR A 222 -14.37 -6.89 1.09
CA TYR A 222 -13.18 -6.68 1.91
C TYR A 222 -13.48 -6.86 3.41
N LEU A 223 -14.56 -6.25 3.89
CA LEU A 223 -14.96 -6.37 5.30
C LEU A 223 -15.35 -7.80 5.69
N ASN A 224 -16.10 -8.50 4.84
CA ASN A 224 -16.54 -9.87 5.13
C ASN A 224 -15.39 -10.88 4.94
N ASN A 225 -14.79 -10.96 3.76
CA ASN A 225 -13.87 -12.04 3.42
C ASN A 225 -12.52 -11.92 4.16
N PHE A 226 -12.07 -10.67 4.43
CA PHE A 226 -10.77 -10.45 5.07
C PHE A 226 -10.93 -10.15 6.56
N TYR A 227 -11.65 -9.10 6.94
CA TYR A 227 -11.75 -8.72 8.36
C TYR A 227 -12.56 -9.71 9.18
N LYS A 228 -13.74 -10.12 8.73
CA LYS A 228 -14.62 -11.00 9.49
C LYS A 228 -14.19 -12.46 9.42
N GLU A 229 -13.94 -12.98 8.22
CA GLU A 229 -13.74 -14.40 7.97
C GLU A 229 -12.26 -14.79 7.82
N ASN A 230 -11.35 -13.83 7.65
CA ASN A 230 -9.91 -14.06 7.50
C ASN A 230 -9.56 -15.11 6.42
N GLN A 231 -10.35 -15.15 5.34
CA GLN A 231 -10.33 -16.25 4.35
C GLN A 231 -8.96 -16.41 3.67
N LEU A 232 -8.22 -15.31 3.34
CA LEU A 232 -6.93 -15.40 2.67
C LEU A 232 -5.90 -16.14 3.54
N SER A 233 -5.82 -15.77 4.81
CA SER A 233 -4.90 -16.37 5.78
C SER A 233 -5.24 -17.83 6.06
N ARG A 234 -6.54 -18.17 6.10
CA ARG A 234 -7.04 -19.54 6.27
C ARG A 234 -6.92 -20.38 4.99
N GLY A 235 -6.62 -19.76 3.84
CA GLY A 235 -6.57 -20.45 2.54
C GLY A 235 -7.96 -20.86 2.03
N GLU A 236 -8.98 -20.08 2.34
CA GLU A 236 -10.39 -20.31 1.99
C GLU A 236 -10.92 -19.31 0.96
N LEU A 237 -10.18 -18.21 0.75
CA LEU A 237 -10.57 -17.19 -0.21
C LEU A 237 -10.60 -17.75 -1.63
N THR A 238 -11.75 -17.60 -2.28
CA THR A 238 -11.91 -17.98 -3.69
C THR A 238 -12.11 -16.74 -4.53
N LEU A 239 -11.15 -16.40 -5.37
CA LEU A 239 -11.20 -15.30 -6.34
C LEU A 239 -10.66 -15.77 -7.69
N ILE A 240 -11.16 -15.17 -8.77
CA ILE A 240 -10.73 -15.49 -10.15
C ILE A 240 -10.83 -17.01 -10.44
N GLY A 241 -11.85 -17.67 -9.88
CA GLY A 241 -12.06 -19.12 -10.02
C GLY A 241 -11.05 -20.01 -9.28
N GLU A 242 -10.19 -19.45 -8.44
CA GLU A 242 -9.15 -20.18 -7.71
C GLU A 242 -9.26 -19.99 -6.20
N ARG A 243 -9.04 -21.08 -5.46
CA ARG A 243 -8.86 -21.03 -4.02
C ARG A 243 -7.44 -20.60 -3.68
N LEU A 244 -7.30 -19.46 -2.99
CA LEU A 244 -6.05 -18.76 -2.74
C LEU A 244 -5.53 -19.02 -1.32
N SER A 245 -4.21 -18.96 -1.16
CA SER A 245 -3.55 -19.10 0.14
C SER A 245 -2.18 -18.44 0.10
N LEU A 246 -1.81 -17.74 1.18
CA LEU A 246 -0.51 -17.09 1.31
C LEU A 246 0.67 -18.04 1.11
N LYS A 247 0.51 -19.35 1.38
CA LYS A 247 1.54 -20.38 1.19
C LYS A 247 2.01 -20.53 -0.27
N TYR A 248 1.21 -20.10 -1.24
CA TYR A 248 1.59 -20.16 -2.65
C TYR A 248 2.60 -19.09 -3.04
N ILE A 249 2.74 -18.02 -2.24
CA ILE A 249 3.69 -16.94 -2.51
C ILE A 249 5.10 -17.45 -2.22
N ASP A 250 5.86 -17.73 -3.28
CA ASP A 250 7.21 -18.31 -3.24
C ASP A 250 8.31 -17.33 -3.66
N ILE A 251 7.96 -16.13 -4.08
CA ILE A 251 8.90 -15.07 -4.46
C ILE A 251 9.53 -14.41 -3.21
N PRO A 252 10.71 -13.76 -3.37
CA PRO A 252 11.31 -12.99 -2.27
C PRO A 252 10.42 -11.83 -1.82
N ILE A 253 10.19 -11.71 -0.52
CA ILE A 253 9.40 -10.62 0.07
C ILE A 253 10.19 -9.81 1.10
N PHE A 254 9.88 -8.52 1.15
CA PHE A 254 10.37 -7.57 2.15
C PHE A 254 9.18 -6.94 2.86
N VAL A 255 9.14 -7.02 4.17
CA VAL A 255 8.01 -6.54 4.97
C VAL A 255 8.48 -5.41 5.87
N VAL A 256 7.79 -4.28 5.83
CA VAL A 256 7.95 -3.18 6.78
C VAL A 256 6.65 -3.03 7.55
N ALA A 257 6.66 -3.45 8.79
CA ALA A 257 5.61 -3.13 9.76
C ALA A 257 6.08 -2.01 10.68
N THR A 258 5.18 -1.38 11.42
CA THR A 258 5.50 -0.25 12.30
C THR A 258 5.08 -0.52 13.74
N HIS A 259 5.96 -0.18 14.69
CA HIS A 259 5.89 -0.63 16.08
C HIS A 259 4.63 -0.19 16.84
N THR A 260 4.13 1.02 16.54
CA THR A 260 2.93 1.57 17.19
C THR A 260 1.75 1.69 16.23
N ASP A 261 1.68 0.78 15.26
CA ASP A 261 0.58 0.72 14.31
C ASP A 261 -0.68 0.13 14.96
N HIS A 262 -1.76 0.89 14.95
CA HIS A 262 -3.06 0.49 15.47
C HIS A 262 -4.05 0.07 14.37
N ILE A 263 -3.68 0.30 13.10
CA ILE A 263 -4.47 -0.05 11.90
C ILE A 263 -4.05 -1.42 11.38
N ALA A 264 -2.75 -1.64 11.32
CA ALA A 264 -2.14 -2.90 10.88
C ALA A 264 -1.11 -3.36 11.93
N PRO A 265 -1.55 -3.99 13.03
CA PRO A 265 -0.67 -4.42 14.10
C PRO A 265 0.50 -5.23 13.54
N TRP A 266 1.72 -4.88 13.95
CA TRP A 266 2.92 -5.48 13.37
C TRP A 266 3.03 -6.99 13.58
N ARG A 267 2.44 -7.51 14.68
CA ARG A 267 2.38 -8.94 14.93
C ARG A 267 1.52 -9.66 13.90
N SER A 268 0.37 -9.10 13.56
CA SER A 268 -0.52 -9.64 12.52
C SER A 268 0.11 -9.57 11.14
N SER A 269 0.80 -8.46 10.82
CA SER A 269 1.61 -8.35 9.60
C SER A 269 2.72 -9.42 9.56
N PHE A 270 3.36 -9.70 10.68
CA PHE A 270 4.38 -10.74 10.81
C PHE A 270 3.79 -12.13 10.57
N TYR A 271 2.72 -12.49 11.30
CA TYR A 271 2.07 -13.80 11.16
C TYR A 271 1.56 -14.06 9.74
N GLY A 272 0.89 -13.09 9.14
CA GLY A 272 0.31 -13.24 7.82
C GLY A 272 1.36 -13.50 6.75
N LEU A 273 2.32 -12.60 6.59
CA LEU A 273 3.35 -12.74 5.57
C LEU A 273 4.37 -13.84 5.87
N ASN A 274 4.47 -14.28 7.14
CA ASN A 274 5.29 -15.43 7.50
C ASN A 274 4.73 -16.77 6.99
N LYS A 275 3.44 -16.82 6.61
CA LYS A 275 2.82 -18.00 5.97
C LYS A 275 3.28 -18.23 4.52
N SER A 276 3.89 -17.21 3.85
CA SER A 276 4.46 -17.38 2.51
C SER A 276 5.63 -18.36 2.52
N SER A 277 5.86 -19.06 1.41
CA SER A 277 6.97 -20.02 1.27
C SER A 277 8.28 -19.39 0.82
N GLY A 278 8.25 -18.19 0.22
CA GLY A 278 9.42 -17.48 -0.27
C GLY A 278 10.34 -16.93 0.83
N ASN A 279 11.53 -16.49 0.42
CA ASN A 279 12.48 -15.83 1.31
C ASN A 279 11.91 -14.51 1.85
N LYS A 280 11.97 -14.33 3.16
CA LYS A 280 11.40 -13.19 3.85
C LYS A 280 12.47 -12.32 4.51
N ARG A 281 12.28 -11.01 4.41
CA ARG A 281 13.00 -10.02 5.20
C ARG A 281 11.97 -9.17 5.94
N PHE A 282 11.95 -9.25 7.26
CA PHE A 282 11.05 -8.45 8.10
C PHE A 282 11.82 -7.30 8.74
N VAL A 283 11.24 -6.12 8.70
CA VAL A 283 11.71 -4.88 9.32
C VAL A 283 10.58 -4.32 10.17
N LEU A 284 10.87 -4.06 11.43
CA LEU A 284 9.96 -3.33 12.31
C LEU A 284 10.46 -1.89 12.42
N ALA A 285 9.78 -0.96 11.76
CA ALA A 285 10.11 0.46 11.84
C ALA A 285 9.50 1.10 13.10
N GLY A 286 10.17 2.06 13.67
CA GLY A 286 9.63 2.86 14.77
C GLY A 286 8.45 3.73 14.32
N SER A 287 7.63 4.20 15.29
CA SER A 287 6.45 5.04 15.04
C SER A 287 5.22 4.27 14.50
N GLY A 288 4.20 4.99 13.99
CA GLY A 288 2.91 4.45 13.58
C GLY A 288 2.77 4.29 12.06
N HIS A 289 1.56 3.90 11.63
CA HIS A 289 1.17 3.45 10.29
C HIS A 289 1.75 4.27 9.12
N ILE A 290 1.79 5.59 9.26
CA ILE A 290 2.26 6.49 8.20
C ILE A 290 3.66 7.00 8.51
N ALA A 291 3.90 7.52 9.73
CA ALA A 291 5.16 8.15 10.11
C ALA A 291 6.33 7.15 10.15
N GLY A 292 6.07 5.86 10.41
CA GLY A 292 7.08 4.81 10.33
C GLY A 292 7.46 4.45 8.91
N ILE A 293 6.54 4.61 7.96
CA ILE A 293 6.81 4.41 6.52
C ILE A 293 7.47 5.65 5.92
N ILE A 294 6.91 6.85 6.17
CA ILE A 294 7.48 8.11 5.68
C ILE A 294 8.55 8.60 6.64
N ASN A 295 9.68 7.92 6.63
CA ASN A 295 10.86 8.25 7.44
C ASN A 295 12.09 8.43 6.55
N PRO A 296 12.31 9.66 6.00
CA PRO A 296 13.36 9.93 5.02
C PRO A 296 14.76 9.53 5.50
N ALA A 297 15.61 9.14 4.55
CA ALA A 297 16.97 8.64 4.83
C ALA A 297 17.86 9.63 5.61
N TYR A 298 17.64 10.95 5.45
CA TYR A 298 18.36 11.97 6.21
C TYR A 298 17.83 12.15 7.64
N SER A 299 16.63 11.65 7.93
CA SER A 299 16.03 11.76 9.25
C SER A 299 16.64 10.72 10.20
N LYS A 300 17.13 11.20 11.35
CA LYS A 300 17.64 10.32 12.41
C LYS A 300 16.53 9.97 13.42
N LYS A 301 15.26 9.98 12.98
CA LYS A 301 14.11 9.69 13.83
C LYS A 301 13.74 8.21 13.80
N TYR A 302 13.10 7.77 14.85
CA TYR A 302 12.38 6.50 15.05
C TYR A 302 13.26 5.25 15.15
N GLY A 303 14.24 5.05 14.27
CA GLY A 303 14.98 3.80 14.19
C GLY A 303 14.15 2.66 13.62
N TYR A 304 14.77 1.49 13.50
CA TYR A 304 14.11 0.25 13.06
C TYR A 304 14.85 -0.97 13.59
N TRP A 305 14.19 -2.12 13.57
CA TRP A 305 14.75 -3.39 14.00
C TRP A 305 14.78 -4.39 12.84
N THR A 306 15.82 -5.21 12.81
CA THR A 306 15.96 -6.33 11.88
C THR A 306 16.43 -7.57 12.63
N ASN A 307 16.19 -8.74 12.05
CA ASN A 307 16.74 -10.00 12.54
C ASN A 307 17.16 -10.87 11.35
N SER A 308 18.34 -11.47 11.44
CA SER A 308 18.87 -12.36 10.40
C SER A 308 18.33 -13.78 10.49
N LYS A 309 17.75 -14.15 11.64
CA LYS A 309 17.19 -15.47 11.90
C LYS A 309 15.69 -15.49 11.57
N SER A 310 15.19 -16.66 11.22
CA SER A 310 13.76 -16.89 11.03
C SER A 310 13.11 -17.29 12.36
N PHE A 311 11.92 -16.76 12.61
CA PHE A 311 11.11 -17.04 13.79
C PHE A 311 9.68 -17.32 13.37
N SER A 312 8.98 -18.16 14.12
CA SER A 312 7.54 -18.37 14.00
C SER A 312 6.74 -17.40 14.88
N ASP A 313 7.35 -16.91 15.96
CA ASP A 313 6.74 -16.00 16.91
C ASP A 313 7.33 -14.58 16.77
N PRO A 314 6.49 -13.52 16.68
CA PRO A 314 6.96 -12.15 16.53
C PRO A 314 7.67 -11.60 17.78
N ASP A 315 7.27 -12.00 18.98
CA ASP A 315 7.88 -11.49 20.21
C ASP A 315 9.28 -12.09 20.41
N ASP A 316 9.47 -13.37 20.04
CA ASP A 316 10.81 -13.98 20.05
C ASP A 316 11.71 -13.38 18.96
N TRP A 317 11.14 -13.04 17.80
CA TRP A 317 11.83 -12.29 16.77
C TRP A 317 12.31 -10.93 17.32
N PHE A 318 11.43 -10.20 18.00
CA PHE A 318 11.71 -8.85 18.52
C PHE A 318 12.72 -8.86 19.67
N LYS A 319 12.66 -9.84 20.60
CA LYS A 319 13.60 -9.98 21.72
C LYS A 319 15.06 -10.07 21.28
N THR A 320 15.31 -10.63 20.09
CA THR A 320 16.65 -10.88 19.56
C THR A 320 16.98 -10.03 18.34
N ALA A 321 16.12 -9.06 18.00
CA ALA A 321 16.33 -8.18 16.86
C ALA A 321 17.37 -7.10 17.14
N ASP A 322 18.19 -6.82 16.14
CA ASP A 322 19.17 -5.74 16.18
C ASP A 322 18.48 -4.41 15.91
N ARG A 323 18.67 -3.43 16.78
CA ARG A 323 18.17 -2.08 16.62
C ARG A 323 19.13 -1.22 15.81
N HIS A 324 18.58 -0.49 14.84
CA HIS A 324 19.29 0.45 13.98
C HIS A 324 18.72 1.87 14.16
N GLU A 325 19.60 2.86 14.13
CA GLU A 325 19.17 4.26 14.17
C GLU A 325 18.79 4.78 12.79
N GLY A 326 17.83 5.72 12.75
CA GLY A 326 17.44 6.42 11.54
C GLY A 326 16.44 5.67 10.67
N SER A 327 16.59 5.81 9.35
CA SER A 327 15.62 5.33 8.36
C SER A 327 15.94 3.92 7.86
N TRP A 328 14.91 3.12 7.67
CA TRP A 328 14.99 1.81 7.02
C TRP A 328 15.09 1.89 5.47
N TRP A 329 14.87 3.05 4.85
CA TRP A 329 14.90 3.23 3.39
C TRP A 329 16.21 2.78 2.74
N PRO A 330 17.41 3.12 3.26
CA PRO A 330 18.68 2.62 2.70
C PRO A 330 18.82 1.09 2.77
N TYR A 331 18.32 0.46 3.85
CA TYR A 331 18.33 -0.98 3.99
C TYR A 331 17.43 -1.66 2.93
N TRP A 332 16.23 -1.13 2.72
CA TRP A 332 15.34 -1.57 1.64
C TRP A 332 15.97 -1.35 0.25
N SER A 333 16.59 -0.20 0.02
CA SER A 333 17.24 0.11 -1.26
C SER A 333 18.33 -0.91 -1.61
N THR A 334 19.15 -1.30 -0.65
CA THR A 334 20.14 -2.36 -0.82
C THR A 334 19.49 -3.69 -1.19
N TRP A 335 18.40 -4.04 -0.52
CA TRP A 335 17.66 -5.27 -0.77
C TRP A 335 17.05 -5.34 -2.15
N ILE A 336 16.38 -4.27 -2.60
CA ILE A 336 15.69 -4.26 -3.91
C ILE A 336 16.67 -4.18 -5.08
N LYS A 337 17.77 -3.42 -4.94
CA LYS A 337 18.81 -3.35 -5.97
C LYS A 337 19.47 -4.70 -6.24
N ALA A 338 19.68 -5.51 -5.21
CA ALA A 338 20.20 -6.87 -5.36
C ALA A 338 19.27 -7.80 -6.16
N ARG A 339 18.04 -7.37 -6.46
CA ARG A 339 17.04 -8.09 -7.26
C ARG A 339 16.88 -7.56 -8.68
N SER A 340 17.74 -6.65 -9.08
CA SER A 340 17.89 -6.25 -10.46
C SER A 340 19.15 -6.88 -11.05
N SER A 341 19.01 -7.51 -12.22
CA SER A 341 20.12 -8.24 -12.86
C SER A 341 21.20 -7.33 -13.42
N SER A 342 20.85 -6.10 -13.80
CA SER A 342 21.73 -5.12 -14.45
C SER A 342 21.10 -3.73 -14.46
N HIS A 343 21.83 -2.76 -15.07
CA HIS A 343 21.35 -1.42 -15.34
C HIS A 343 21.21 -1.22 -16.85
N GLU A 344 20.31 -0.33 -17.22
CA GLU A 344 20.08 0.08 -18.60
C GLU A 344 19.84 1.59 -18.68
N LYS A 345 19.83 2.15 -19.90
CA LYS A 345 19.53 3.57 -20.09
C LYS A 345 18.13 3.89 -19.54
N ALA A 346 18.03 4.99 -18.84
CA ALA A 346 16.77 5.42 -18.25
C ALA A 346 15.69 5.69 -19.31
N TYR A 347 14.47 5.23 -19.02
CA TYR A 347 13.30 5.45 -19.88
C TYR A 347 12.81 6.88 -19.77
N VAL A 348 12.42 7.46 -20.89
CA VAL A 348 11.75 8.77 -20.90
C VAL A 348 10.25 8.55 -20.76
N PRO A 349 9.61 9.07 -19.72
CA PRO A 349 8.15 8.93 -19.55
C PRO A 349 7.38 9.44 -20.77
N GLY A 350 6.46 8.61 -21.29
CA GLY A 350 5.65 8.92 -22.46
C GLY A 350 6.32 8.73 -23.82
N SER A 351 7.54 8.18 -23.88
CA SER A 351 8.23 7.89 -25.16
C SER A 351 7.73 6.61 -25.86
N HIS A 352 7.00 5.74 -25.16
CA HIS A 352 6.48 4.51 -25.74
C HIS A 352 5.30 4.83 -26.68
N LYS A 353 5.32 4.28 -27.90
CA LYS A 353 4.33 4.59 -28.96
C LYS A 353 2.88 4.30 -28.56
N ASP A 354 2.65 3.17 -27.85
CA ASP A 354 1.32 2.70 -27.45
C ASP A 354 0.89 3.27 -26.09
N TYR A 355 1.83 3.87 -25.35
CA TYR A 355 1.59 4.49 -24.04
C TYR A 355 2.18 5.89 -23.98
N PRO A 356 1.68 6.84 -24.82
CA PRO A 356 2.12 8.22 -24.79
C PRO A 356 1.72 8.90 -23.48
N SER A 357 2.42 9.99 -23.14
CA SER A 357 2.02 10.83 -22.00
C SER A 357 0.66 11.47 -22.25
N LEU A 358 -0.28 11.29 -21.33
CA LEU A 358 -1.61 11.94 -21.38
C LEU A 358 -1.64 13.25 -20.61
N GLY A 359 -0.58 13.61 -19.93
CA GLY A 359 -0.44 14.85 -19.18
C GLY A 359 0.62 14.80 -18.11
N LEU A 360 0.72 15.89 -17.37
CA LEU A 360 1.62 15.99 -16.23
C LEU A 360 1.00 15.31 -15.00
N ALA A 361 1.84 14.67 -14.20
CA ALA A 361 1.43 14.25 -12.87
C ALA A 361 1.09 15.48 -12.00
N PRO A 362 0.17 15.30 -11.05
CA PRO A 362 -0.32 14.04 -10.49
C PRO A 362 -1.49 13.40 -11.22
N GLY A 363 -1.87 13.85 -12.42
CA GLY A 363 -3.01 13.34 -13.18
C GLY A 363 -4.34 13.96 -12.75
N LYS A 364 -5.45 13.32 -13.15
CA LYS A 364 -6.81 13.84 -12.93
C LYS A 364 -7.51 13.19 -11.73
N TYR A 365 -7.28 11.89 -11.49
CA TYR A 365 -8.00 11.14 -10.47
C TYR A 365 -7.69 11.61 -9.05
N VAL A 366 -6.44 11.91 -8.76
CA VAL A 366 -6.03 12.45 -7.46
C VAL A 366 -6.66 13.82 -7.17
N MET A 367 -7.05 14.58 -8.19
CA MET A 367 -7.68 15.90 -8.06
C MET A 367 -9.19 15.83 -7.80
N LYS A 368 -9.80 14.64 -8.01
CA LYS A 368 -11.25 14.48 -7.88
C LYS A 368 -11.63 14.34 -6.40
N ASN A 369 -12.42 15.29 -5.89
CA ASN A 369 -13.01 15.26 -4.55
C ASN A 369 -14.52 15.13 -4.68
N TYR A 370 -15.12 14.25 -3.89
CA TYR A 370 -16.56 14.23 -3.64
C TYR A 370 -16.77 14.98 -2.30
N LYS A 371 -17.39 16.13 -2.38
CA LYS A 371 -17.91 16.87 -1.23
C LYS A 371 -19.41 16.65 -1.17
#